data_a625a51a3f03319ccad8a4f26fb5e409
#
_entry.id   a625a51a3f03319ccad8a4f26fb5e409
#
_cell.length_a   1.000
_cell.length_b   1.000
_cell.length_c   1.000
_cell.angle_alpha   90.00
_cell.angle_beta   90.00
_cell.angle_gamma   90.00
#
_symmetry.space_group_name_H-M   'P 1'
#
loop_
_entity.id
_entity.type
_entity.pdbx_description
1 polymer ?
#
loop_
_entity_poly.entity_id
_entity_poly.type
_entity_poly.pdbx_seq_one_letter_code
_entity_poly.pdbx_strand_id
1 'polypeptide(L)'
;MSDETFYITTPIYYVNGAPHIGHAYTTIVADAFARHYRQRGDDVFFLTGTDEHGLKVQRAAEEQDMSPQELCDENSAKFRDLFERMELTHDRFIRTTEEEHEEVVLDVVERMKQSGDIYLDTYEGWYSASDEAYYDESEIEDGKAPSGSEVEWVEEESYFFRLSNYEDELLDWYEQDATVAPEARKNEVKSFVEGGLDDLSITRTTFDWGITYPDDPDHVLYVWVDALTNYLTGIGRLHDEEMFEHFWPCDLHLVGKDILRFHAVYWPAFLFSADIEPPEQVFAHGWWLVEGEKMSKSKGNWVDAGELIDQYDLDVLSYFMLRELPFGNDGNFAKERLVERNNSE
;
A
#
# COMPACT_ATOMS: atom_id res chain seq x y z
N MET A 1 13.77 -6.71 29.56
CA MET A 1 13.30 -6.52 28.19
C MET A 1 11.87 -7.00 28.24
N SER A 2 10.93 -6.30 27.66
CA SER A 2 9.57 -6.82 27.51
C SER A 2 9.65 -8.03 26.56
N ASP A 3 8.78 -9.02 26.78
CA ASP A 3 8.63 -10.16 25.84
C ASP A 3 7.58 -9.80 24.75
N GLU A 4 7.25 -8.49 24.60
CA GLU A 4 6.26 -8.01 23.65
C GLU A 4 6.93 -7.64 22.32
N THR A 5 6.31 -8.05 21.23
CA THR A 5 6.72 -7.72 19.86
C THR A 5 5.91 -6.53 19.35
N PHE A 6 6.40 -5.84 18.33
CA PHE A 6 5.64 -4.83 17.60
C PHE A 6 6.07 -4.80 16.14
N TYR A 7 5.22 -5.31 15.26
CA TYR A 7 5.42 -5.27 13.83
C TYR A 7 4.62 -4.13 13.20
N ILE A 8 5.33 -3.15 12.63
CA ILE A 8 4.73 -2.00 11.94
C ILE A 8 5.17 -1.94 10.48
N THR A 9 4.23 -1.58 9.60
CA THR A 9 4.51 -1.41 8.18
C THR A 9 4.02 -0.07 7.65
N THR A 10 4.70 0.45 6.63
CA THR A 10 4.12 1.39 5.68
C THR A 10 3.55 0.63 4.49
N PRO A 11 2.76 1.27 3.59
CA PRO A 11 2.62 0.72 2.24
C PRO A 11 3.98 0.67 1.56
N ILE A 12 4.14 -0.22 0.62
CA ILE A 12 5.25 -0.14 -0.33
C ILE A 12 4.88 0.88 -1.42
N TYR A 13 5.87 1.60 -1.92
CA TYR A 13 5.64 2.78 -2.75
C TYR A 13 5.88 2.50 -4.23
N TYR A 14 4.95 2.93 -5.09
CA TYR A 14 5.12 2.83 -6.53
C TYR A 14 6.34 3.60 -7.02
N VAL A 15 7.14 2.95 -7.86
CA VAL A 15 8.40 3.50 -8.41
C VAL A 15 8.23 4.22 -9.77
N ASN A 16 7.01 4.59 -10.13
CA ASN A 16 6.74 5.39 -11.34
C ASN A 16 7.23 6.84 -11.26
N GLY A 17 7.85 7.24 -10.15
CA GLY A 17 8.40 8.57 -9.96
C GLY A 17 9.17 8.75 -8.66
N ALA A 18 9.76 9.94 -8.47
CA ALA A 18 10.50 10.29 -7.26
C ALA A 18 9.56 10.39 -6.04
N PRO A 19 10.06 10.12 -4.82
CA PRO A 19 9.29 10.26 -3.59
C PRO A 19 8.90 11.72 -3.30
N HIS A 20 7.79 11.91 -2.58
CA HIS A 20 7.26 13.22 -2.19
C HIS A 20 6.90 13.27 -0.70
N ILE A 21 6.50 14.46 -0.24
CA ILE A 21 6.17 14.73 1.18
C ILE A 21 5.10 13.76 1.74
N GLY A 22 4.19 13.23 0.92
CA GLY A 22 3.20 12.23 1.36
C GLY A 22 3.86 10.90 1.77
N HIS A 23 4.83 10.42 1.00
CA HIS A 23 5.63 9.25 1.34
C HIS A 23 6.44 9.49 2.63
N ALA A 24 7.10 10.66 2.70
CA ALA A 24 7.86 11.05 3.88
C ALA A 24 6.98 11.10 5.15
N TYR A 25 5.75 11.62 5.05
CA TYR A 25 4.82 11.68 6.18
C TYR A 25 4.50 10.30 6.74
N THR A 26 4.03 9.38 5.89
CA THR A 26 3.71 8.01 6.32
C THR A 26 4.90 7.35 6.99
N THR A 27 6.08 7.49 6.38
CA THR A 27 7.29 6.81 6.86
C THR A 27 7.83 7.44 8.15
N ILE A 28 7.80 8.78 8.30
CA ILE A 28 8.16 9.46 9.55
C ILE A 28 7.23 9.05 10.69
N VAL A 29 5.91 8.94 10.43
CA VAL A 29 4.97 8.51 11.47
C VAL A 29 5.25 7.07 11.87
N ALA A 30 5.46 6.16 10.94
CA ALA A 30 5.80 4.75 11.23
C ALA A 30 7.11 4.66 12.04
N ASP A 31 8.13 5.41 11.66
CA ASP A 31 9.41 5.47 12.38
C ASP A 31 9.25 6.02 13.81
N ALA A 32 8.38 7.01 14.01
CA ALA A 32 8.10 7.52 15.35
C ALA A 32 7.45 6.46 16.25
N PHE A 33 6.53 5.64 15.72
CA PHE A 33 5.99 4.47 16.43
C PHE A 33 7.08 3.44 16.71
N ALA A 34 7.86 3.05 15.72
CA ALA A 34 8.94 2.07 15.87
C ALA A 34 9.94 2.50 16.96
N ARG A 35 10.38 3.76 16.93
CA ARG A 35 11.26 4.32 17.97
C ARG A 35 10.61 4.34 19.35
N HIS A 36 9.32 4.66 19.43
CA HIS A 36 8.58 4.68 20.71
C HIS A 36 8.55 3.29 21.35
N TYR A 37 8.17 2.27 20.58
CA TYR A 37 8.09 0.90 21.09
C TYR A 37 9.48 0.34 21.44
N ARG A 38 10.52 0.61 20.64
CA ARG A 38 11.91 0.28 20.98
C ARG A 38 12.37 0.93 22.30
N GLN A 39 11.96 2.19 22.56
CA GLN A 39 12.27 2.87 23.83
C GLN A 39 11.57 2.22 25.03
N ARG A 40 10.44 1.59 24.86
CA ARG A 40 9.74 0.82 25.87
C ARG A 40 10.46 -0.51 26.15
N GLY A 41 11.29 -0.97 25.25
CA GLY A 41 12.05 -2.22 25.34
C GLY A 41 11.38 -3.38 24.61
N ASP A 42 10.40 -3.10 23.75
CA ASP A 42 9.71 -4.06 22.90
C ASP A 42 10.64 -4.48 21.74
N ASP A 43 10.47 -5.71 21.24
CA ASP A 43 11.14 -6.19 20.04
C ASP A 43 10.35 -5.71 18.82
N VAL A 44 10.97 -4.83 18.02
CA VAL A 44 10.24 -4.08 16.95
C VAL A 44 10.77 -4.44 15.58
N PHE A 45 9.87 -4.77 14.68
CA PHE A 45 10.17 -4.89 13.25
C PHE A 45 9.42 -3.82 12.45
N PHE A 46 10.17 -3.00 11.70
CA PHE A 46 9.62 -1.97 10.84
C PHE A 46 9.91 -2.27 9.37
N LEU A 47 8.86 -2.57 8.60
CA LEU A 47 8.92 -2.87 7.18
C LEU A 47 8.45 -1.68 6.34
N THR A 48 9.21 -1.39 5.30
CA THR A 48 8.84 -0.48 4.20
C THR A 48 9.44 -1.00 2.90
N GLY A 49 9.15 -0.36 1.76
CA GLY A 49 9.71 -0.83 0.49
C GLY A 49 9.11 -0.17 -0.74
N THR A 50 9.33 -0.80 -1.89
CA THR A 50 8.84 -0.34 -3.18
C THR A 50 7.99 -1.40 -3.89
N ASP A 51 6.89 -0.93 -4.51
CA ASP A 51 6.02 -1.65 -5.40
C ASP A 51 6.48 -1.42 -6.83
N GLU A 52 6.93 -2.48 -7.49
CA GLU A 52 7.74 -2.38 -8.71
C GLU A 52 7.06 -3.03 -9.93
N HIS A 53 5.93 -3.70 -9.77
CA HIS A 53 5.21 -4.35 -10.84
C HIS A 53 4.01 -3.52 -11.36
N GLY A 54 3.41 -3.99 -12.45
CA GLY A 54 2.18 -3.46 -13.01
C GLY A 54 2.34 -2.53 -14.21
N LEU A 55 1.21 -2.24 -14.82
CA LEU A 55 1.13 -1.48 -16.08
C LEU A 55 1.72 -0.06 -15.98
N LYS A 56 1.58 0.61 -14.83
CA LYS A 56 2.12 1.96 -14.63
C LYS A 56 3.64 2.00 -14.72
N VAL A 57 4.30 1.01 -14.13
CA VAL A 57 5.76 0.91 -14.16
C VAL A 57 6.22 0.57 -15.58
N GLN A 58 5.55 -0.39 -16.24
CA GLN A 58 5.85 -0.74 -17.62
C GLN A 58 5.75 0.48 -18.56
N ARG A 59 4.64 1.22 -18.50
CA ARG A 59 4.45 2.44 -19.31
C ARG A 59 5.46 3.53 -18.98
N ALA A 60 5.76 3.76 -17.71
CA ALA A 60 6.76 4.74 -17.30
C ALA A 60 8.17 4.40 -17.78
N ALA A 61 8.50 3.13 -17.88
CA ALA A 61 9.76 2.64 -18.46
C ALA A 61 9.80 2.85 -19.98
N GLU A 62 8.72 2.49 -20.68
CA GLU A 62 8.57 2.70 -22.14
C GLU A 62 8.71 4.19 -22.50
N GLU A 63 8.10 5.10 -21.73
CA GLU A 63 8.21 6.55 -21.94
C GLU A 63 9.64 7.08 -21.79
N GLN A 64 10.51 6.36 -21.09
CA GLN A 64 11.90 6.72 -20.84
C GLN A 64 12.92 5.88 -21.65
N ASP A 65 12.45 5.05 -22.59
CA ASP A 65 13.28 4.12 -23.36
C ASP A 65 14.14 3.19 -22.45
N MET A 66 13.58 2.76 -21.32
CA MET A 66 14.21 1.88 -20.33
C MET A 66 13.46 0.52 -20.24
N SER A 67 14.13 -0.50 -19.75
CA SER A 67 13.42 -1.69 -19.26
C SER A 67 12.71 -1.38 -17.93
N PRO A 68 11.58 -2.05 -17.60
CA PRO A 68 10.93 -1.89 -16.31
C PRO A 68 11.88 -2.13 -15.13
N GLN A 69 12.75 -3.14 -15.21
CA GLN A 69 13.74 -3.43 -14.17
C GLN A 69 14.73 -2.29 -13.95
N GLU A 70 15.27 -1.68 -15.03
CA GLU A 70 16.17 -0.53 -14.91
C GLU A 70 15.48 0.67 -14.27
N LEU A 71 14.22 0.95 -14.64
CA LEU A 71 13.42 2.00 -14.00
C LEU A 71 13.21 1.74 -12.50
N CYS A 72 12.87 0.49 -12.14
CA CYS A 72 12.68 0.08 -10.75
C CYS A 72 13.97 0.24 -9.95
N ASP A 73 15.12 -0.18 -10.49
CA ASP A 73 16.42 -0.05 -9.82
C ASP A 73 16.78 1.43 -9.56
N GLU A 74 16.54 2.28 -10.55
CA GLU A 74 16.82 3.71 -10.44
C GLU A 74 15.91 4.41 -9.42
N ASN A 75 14.62 4.15 -9.48
CA ASN A 75 13.66 4.82 -8.61
C ASN A 75 13.65 4.27 -7.19
N SER A 76 13.79 2.95 -7.01
CA SER A 76 13.95 2.33 -5.68
C SER A 76 15.19 2.89 -4.96
N ALA A 77 16.29 3.13 -5.70
CA ALA A 77 17.46 3.78 -5.14
C ALA A 77 17.16 5.20 -4.62
N LYS A 78 16.30 5.98 -5.30
CA LYS A 78 15.87 7.31 -4.84
C LYS A 78 15.05 7.27 -3.54
N PHE A 79 14.21 6.24 -3.37
CA PHE A 79 13.50 6.00 -2.11
C PHE A 79 14.46 5.66 -0.98
N ARG A 80 15.42 4.74 -1.23
CA ARG A 80 16.45 4.37 -0.23
C ARG A 80 17.31 5.58 0.18
N ASP A 81 17.76 6.40 -0.78
CA ASP A 81 18.49 7.62 -0.51
C ASP A 81 17.69 8.58 0.38
N LEU A 82 16.41 8.82 0.05
CA LEU A 82 15.56 9.67 0.88
C LEU A 82 15.41 9.10 2.30
N PHE A 83 15.20 7.78 2.45
CA PHE A 83 15.01 7.13 3.74
C PHE A 83 16.28 7.16 4.59
N GLU A 84 17.45 7.02 3.97
CA GLU A 84 18.73 7.22 4.65
C GLU A 84 18.90 8.68 5.13
N ARG A 85 18.57 9.66 4.28
CA ARG A 85 18.57 11.09 4.66
C ARG A 85 17.55 11.44 5.74
N MET A 86 16.46 10.70 5.83
CA MET A 86 15.45 10.80 6.89
C MET A 86 15.84 10.05 8.16
N GLU A 87 17.00 9.38 8.19
CA GLU A 87 17.51 8.59 9.32
C GLU A 87 16.48 7.58 9.84
N LEU A 88 15.71 6.96 8.91
CA LEU A 88 14.68 5.99 9.26
C LEU A 88 15.28 4.71 9.85
N THR A 89 14.58 4.16 10.83
CA THR A 89 15.04 2.96 11.56
C THR A 89 14.34 1.67 11.13
N HIS A 90 13.92 1.61 9.84
CA HIS A 90 13.35 0.39 9.28
C HIS A 90 14.35 -0.77 9.30
N ASP A 91 13.84 -1.98 9.54
CA ASP A 91 14.64 -3.21 9.61
C ASP A 91 14.79 -3.85 8.24
N ARG A 92 13.77 -3.74 7.39
CA ARG A 92 13.80 -4.23 6.01
C ARG A 92 13.19 -3.20 5.05
N PHE A 93 13.86 -3.05 3.91
CA PHE A 93 13.34 -2.37 2.72
C PHE A 93 13.13 -3.43 1.64
N ILE A 94 11.88 -3.84 1.44
CA ILE A 94 11.50 -4.89 0.49
C ILE A 94 11.25 -4.32 -0.91
N ARG A 95 11.54 -5.11 -1.94
CA ARG A 95 11.18 -4.84 -3.33
C ARG A 95 10.31 -5.99 -3.84
N THR A 96 9.24 -5.70 -4.56
CA THR A 96 8.39 -6.77 -5.11
C THR A 96 9.06 -7.57 -6.23
N THR A 97 10.18 -7.08 -6.79
CA THR A 97 11.04 -7.78 -7.73
C THR A 97 12.05 -8.75 -7.10
N GLU A 98 12.03 -8.94 -5.77
CA GLU A 98 12.86 -9.94 -5.10
C GLU A 98 12.31 -11.35 -5.36
N GLU A 99 13.17 -12.32 -5.71
CA GLU A 99 12.79 -13.71 -5.96
C GLU A 99 12.03 -14.33 -4.76
N GLU A 100 12.48 -14.04 -3.55
CA GLU A 100 11.83 -14.47 -2.31
C GLU A 100 10.38 -13.95 -2.21
N HIS A 101 10.11 -12.74 -2.70
CA HIS A 101 8.78 -12.18 -2.70
C HIS A 101 7.85 -12.89 -3.70
N GLU A 102 8.34 -13.16 -4.91
CA GLU A 102 7.59 -13.92 -5.90
C GLU A 102 7.17 -15.30 -5.36
N GLU A 103 8.10 -16.02 -4.68
CA GLU A 103 7.80 -17.32 -4.08
C GLU A 103 6.67 -17.24 -3.04
N VAL A 104 6.67 -16.21 -2.17
CA VAL A 104 5.63 -16.03 -1.16
C VAL A 104 4.28 -15.64 -1.78
N VAL A 105 4.28 -14.80 -2.82
CA VAL A 105 3.05 -14.46 -3.57
C VAL A 105 2.43 -15.71 -4.17
N LEU A 106 3.23 -16.56 -4.80
CA LEU A 106 2.76 -17.81 -5.41
C LEU A 106 2.23 -18.81 -4.35
N ASP A 107 2.83 -18.87 -3.15
CA ASP A 107 2.27 -19.67 -2.03
C ASP A 107 0.88 -19.17 -1.60
N VAL A 108 0.71 -17.87 -1.45
CA VAL A 108 -0.58 -17.27 -1.08
C VAL A 108 -1.64 -17.56 -2.15
N VAL A 109 -1.31 -17.36 -3.42
CA VAL A 109 -2.23 -17.64 -4.54
C VAL A 109 -2.59 -19.11 -4.60
N GLU A 110 -1.63 -20.02 -4.42
CA GLU A 110 -1.91 -21.46 -4.42
C GLU A 110 -2.83 -21.87 -3.25
N ARG A 111 -2.68 -21.26 -2.08
CA ARG A 111 -3.57 -21.48 -0.93
C ARG A 111 -4.99 -21.00 -1.21
N MET A 112 -5.17 -19.79 -1.75
CA MET A 112 -6.48 -19.27 -2.16
C MET A 112 -7.14 -20.16 -3.22
N LYS A 113 -6.34 -20.74 -4.13
CA LYS A 113 -6.81 -21.70 -5.13
C LYS A 113 -7.24 -23.02 -4.49
N GLN A 114 -6.48 -23.55 -3.53
CA GLN A 114 -6.81 -24.78 -2.80
C GLN A 114 -8.09 -24.64 -1.97
N SER A 115 -8.38 -23.44 -1.46
CA SER A 115 -9.64 -23.12 -0.78
C SER A 115 -10.85 -23.06 -1.75
N GLY A 116 -10.60 -23.06 -3.08
CA GLY A 116 -11.63 -23.00 -4.10
C GLY A 116 -12.13 -21.59 -4.39
N ASP A 117 -11.38 -20.57 -3.96
CA ASP A 117 -11.77 -19.17 -4.07
C ASP A 117 -11.24 -18.49 -5.34
N ILE A 118 -10.50 -19.21 -6.18
CA ILE A 118 -10.06 -18.70 -7.48
C ILE A 118 -10.75 -19.46 -8.60
N TYR A 119 -11.31 -18.74 -9.57
CA TYR A 119 -11.96 -19.31 -10.77
C TYR A 119 -11.71 -18.43 -11.99
N LEU A 120 -11.76 -19.04 -13.18
CA LEU A 120 -11.61 -18.35 -14.47
C LEU A 120 -12.97 -17.90 -14.96
N ASP A 121 -13.08 -16.64 -15.40
CA ASP A 121 -14.27 -16.08 -16.05
C ASP A 121 -13.86 -14.94 -16.99
N THR A 122 -14.83 -14.42 -17.75
CA THR A 122 -14.62 -13.23 -18.61
C THR A 122 -15.02 -11.98 -17.82
N TYR A 123 -14.10 -11.04 -17.71
CA TYR A 123 -14.38 -9.72 -17.17
C TYR A 123 -14.83 -8.78 -18.29
N GLU A 124 -15.95 -8.11 -18.07
CA GLU A 124 -16.44 -7.02 -18.91
C GLU A 124 -16.68 -5.79 -18.01
N GLY A 125 -15.99 -4.68 -18.26
CA GLY A 125 -16.19 -3.49 -17.45
C GLY A 125 -15.32 -2.30 -17.82
N TRP A 126 -15.54 -1.21 -17.11
CA TRP A 126 -14.78 0.02 -17.26
C TRP A 126 -13.46 -0.04 -16.49
N TYR A 127 -12.35 0.04 -17.19
CA TYR A 127 -11.01 -0.01 -16.60
C TYR A 127 -10.30 1.34 -16.71
N SER A 128 -9.69 1.79 -15.61
CA SER A 128 -8.78 2.92 -15.60
C SER A 128 -7.35 2.45 -15.49
N ALA A 129 -6.56 2.65 -16.54
CA ALA A 129 -5.14 2.33 -16.53
C ALA A 129 -4.33 3.19 -15.55
N SER A 130 -4.79 4.43 -15.27
CA SER A 130 -4.10 5.30 -14.30
C SER A 130 -4.40 4.96 -12.86
N ASP A 131 -5.53 4.34 -12.58
CA ASP A 131 -5.88 3.89 -11.21
C ASP A 131 -5.54 2.41 -11.01
N GLU A 132 -5.29 1.69 -12.14
CA GLU A 132 -5.16 0.22 -12.18
C GLU A 132 -6.35 -0.48 -11.52
N ALA A 133 -7.55 0.04 -11.76
CA ALA A 133 -8.78 -0.41 -11.14
C ALA A 133 -9.94 -0.47 -12.13
N TYR A 134 -10.85 -1.39 -11.86
CA TYR A 134 -12.13 -1.47 -12.52
C TYR A 134 -13.19 -0.66 -11.77
N TYR A 135 -14.19 -0.19 -12.53
CA TYR A 135 -15.28 0.61 -12.02
C TYR A 135 -16.60 0.14 -12.60
N ASP A 136 -17.64 0.12 -11.79
CA ASP A 136 -19.00 -0.09 -12.26
C ASP A 136 -19.50 1.07 -13.12
N GLU A 137 -20.40 0.78 -14.08
CA GLU A 137 -20.99 1.81 -14.93
C GLU A 137 -21.66 2.92 -14.09
N SER A 138 -22.17 2.59 -12.91
CA SER A 138 -22.78 3.53 -11.97
C SER A 138 -21.80 4.50 -11.32
N GLU A 139 -20.50 4.17 -11.33
CA GLU A 139 -19.42 4.99 -10.79
C GLU A 139 -18.81 5.93 -11.84
N ILE A 140 -19.13 5.71 -13.13
CA ILE A 140 -18.56 6.46 -14.24
C ILE A 140 -19.38 7.73 -14.52
N GLU A 141 -18.74 8.88 -14.50
CA GLU A 141 -19.32 10.18 -14.82
C GLU A 141 -18.53 10.84 -15.95
N ASP A 142 -19.21 11.14 -17.07
CA ASP A 142 -18.60 11.73 -18.28
C ASP A 142 -17.37 10.94 -18.82
N GLY A 143 -17.40 9.60 -18.76
CA GLY A 143 -16.30 8.73 -19.21
C GLY A 143 -15.07 8.71 -18.28
N LYS A 144 -15.26 9.08 -17.02
CA LYS A 144 -14.21 9.13 -16.01
C LYS A 144 -14.58 8.39 -14.74
N ALA A 145 -13.58 7.80 -14.13
CA ALA A 145 -13.65 7.21 -12.79
C ALA A 145 -13.85 8.28 -11.71
N PRO A 146 -14.21 7.91 -10.48
CA PRO A 146 -14.30 8.82 -9.32
C PRO A 146 -13.01 9.58 -9.01
N SER A 147 -11.86 9.04 -9.40
CA SER A 147 -10.55 9.69 -9.32
C SER A 147 -10.36 10.84 -10.30
N GLY A 148 -11.21 10.93 -11.34
CA GLY A 148 -11.09 11.81 -12.49
C GLY A 148 -10.27 11.24 -13.64
N SER A 149 -9.82 10.00 -13.56
CA SER A 149 -9.07 9.29 -14.60
C SER A 149 -9.98 8.84 -15.73
N GLU A 150 -9.45 8.80 -16.95
CA GLU A 150 -10.18 8.26 -18.11
C GLU A 150 -10.34 6.74 -17.94
N VAL A 151 -11.50 6.21 -18.39
CA VAL A 151 -11.82 4.79 -18.39
C VAL A 151 -12.10 4.30 -19.80
N GLU A 152 -11.74 3.05 -20.08
CA GLU A 152 -12.04 2.35 -21.31
C GLU A 152 -12.80 1.06 -21.02
N TRP A 153 -13.73 0.67 -21.92
CA TRP A 153 -14.42 -0.61 -21.79
C TRP A 153 -13.48 -1.74 -22.21
N VAL A 154 -13.32 -2.71 -21.31
CA VAL A 154 -12.44 -3.87 -21.51
C VAL A 154 -13.27 -5.15 -21.37
N GLU A 155 -13.00 -6.10 -22.23
CA GLU A 155 -13.49 -7.48 -22.14
C GLU A 155 -12.25 -8.39 -22.21
N GLU A 156 -11.93 -9.06 -21.11
CA GLU A 156 -10.79 -9.96 -21.04
C GLU A 156 -11.08 -11.19 -20.17
N GLU A 157 -10.47 -12.32 -20.51
CA GLU A 157 -10.45 -13.49 -19.62
C GLU A 157 -9.58 -13.18 -18.41
N SER A 158 -10.07 -13.50 -17.21
CA SER A 158 -9.38 -13.23 -15.96
C SER A 158 -9.67 -14.29 -14.93
N TYR A 159 -8.71 -14.56 -14.06
CA TYR A 159 -8.97 -15.29 -12.82
C TYR A 159 -9.57 -14.34 -11.80
N PHE A 160 -10.63 -14.79 -11.14
CA PHE A 160 -11.35 -14.06 -10.11
C PHE A 160 -11.14 -14.69 -8.74
N PHE A 161 -10.99 -13.84 -7.74
CA PHE A 161 -11.07 -14.20 -6.33
C PHE A 161 -12.48 -13.98 -5.81
N ARG A 162 -13.04 -14.98 -5.12
CA ARG A 162 -14.40 -14.95 -4.55
C ARG A 162 -14.48 -14.05 -3.33
N LEU A 163 -14.23 -12.76 -3.51
CA LEU A 163 -14.27 -11.76 -2.44
C LEU A 163 -15.65 -11.73 -1.76
N SER A 164 -16.72 -11.96 -2.51
CA SER A 164 -18.09 -12.02 -2.01
C SER A 164 -18.34 -13.11 -0.96
N ASN A 165 -17.48 -14.12 -0.87
CA ASN A 165 -17.59 -15.15 0.16
C ASN A 165 -17.18 -14.66 1.56
N TYR A 166 -16.48 -13.52 1.65
CA TYR A 166 -15.81 -13.06 2.88
C TYR A 166 -16.50 -11.89 3.57
N GLU A 167 -17.75 -11.55 3.19
CA GLU A 167 -18.51 -10.44 3.80
C GLU A 167 -18.70 -10.64 5.31
N ASP A 168 -19.14 -11.82 5.72
CA ASP A 168 -19.41 -12.14 7.12
C ASP A 168 -18.12 -12.13 7.96
N GLU A 169 -17.02 -12.73 7.47
CA GLU A 169 -15.73 -12.79 8.15
C GLU A 169 -15.11 -11.39 8.30
N LEU A 170 -15.24 -10.54 7.28
CA LEU A 170 -14.78 -9.15 7.34
C LEU A 170 -15.59 -8.35 8.36
N LEU A 171 -16.91 -8.49 8.36
CA LEU A 171 -17.78 -7.81 9.33
C LEU A 171 -17.49 -8.27 10.76
N ASP A 172 -17.27 -9.56 10.98
CA ASP A 172 -16.88 -10.13 12.27
C ASP A 172 -15.50 -9.61 12.72
N TRP A 173 -14.54 -9.48 11.80
CA TRP A 173 -13.24 -8.90 12.08
C TRP A 173 -13.37 -7.43 12.49
N TYR A 174 -14.24 -6.64 11.82
CA TYR A 174 -14.47 -5.23 12.20
C TYR A 174 -15.14 -5.07 13.58
N GLU A 175 -15.85 -6.06 14.10
CA GLU A 175 -16.41 -6.00 15.45
C GLU A 175 -15.36 -6.14 16.56
N GLN A 176 -14.16 -6.60 16.24
CA GLN A 176 -13.05 -6.64 17.19
C GLN A 176 -12.54 -5.21 17.47
N ASP A 177 -11.91 -5.03 18.65
CA ASP A 177 -11.39 -3.72 19.06
C ASP A 177 -10.25 -3.27 18.15
N ALA A 178 -10.35 -2.05 17.66
CA ALA A 178 -9.30 -1.29 16.96
C ALA A 178 -8.79 -1.87 15.62
N THR A 179 -9.46 -2.85 14.99
CA THR A 179 -9.01 -3.46 13.73
C THR A 179 -8.85 -2.45 12.58
N VAL A 180 -9.74 -1.46 12.50
CA VAL A 180 -9.61 -0.37 11.52
C VAL A 180 -9.76 0.98 12.24
N ALA A 181 -8.82 1.87 12.01
CA ALA A 181 -8.81 3.20 12.61
C ALA A 181 -8.47 4.31 11.58
N PRO A 182 -8.88 5.56 11.83
CA PRO A 182 -9.83 6.00 12.86
C PRO A 182 -11.26 5.51 12.59
N GLU A 183 -12.16 5.67 13.53
CA GLU A 183 -13.56 5.18 13.49
C GLU A 183 -14.30 5.56 12.20
N ALA A 184 -14.05 6.75 11.66
CA ALA A 184 -14.65 7.17 10.40
C ALA A 184 -14.25 6.26 9.23
N ARG A 185 -13.04 5.70 9.27
CA ARG A 185 -12.52 4.76 8.25
C ARG A 185 -13.07 3.36 8.44
N LYS A 186 -13.24 2.93 9.70
CA LYS A 186 -13.95 1.69 10.02
C LYS A 186 -15.37 1.71 9.47
N ASN A 187 -16.10 2.80 9.72
CA ASN A 187 -17.46 2.96 9.21
C ASN A 187 -17.54 3.00 7.68
N GLU A 188 -16.53 3.57 7.01
CA GLU A 188 -16.42 3.60 5.55
C GLU A 188 -16.33 2.19 4.97
N VAL A 189 -15.38 1.37 5.44
CA VAL A 189 -15.21 0.00 4.94
C VAL A 189 -16.35 -0.92 5.36
N LYS A 190 -16.88 -0.77 6.57
CA LYS A 190 -18.05 -1.52 7.03
C LYS A 190 -19.25 -1.26 6.12
N SER A 191 -19.54 -0.01 5.80
CA SER A 191 -20.64 0.34 4.89
C SER A 191 -20.40 -0.18 3.47
N PHE A 192 -19.14 -0.23 3.03
CA PHE A 192 -18.80 -0.79 1.73
C PHE A 192 -19.07 -2.30 1.69
N VAL A 193 -18.66 -3.05 2.70
CA VAL A 193 -18.89 -4.50 2.80
C VAL A 193 -20.38 -4.81 2.98
N GLU A 194 -21.10 -4.07 3.84
CA GLU A 194 -22.56 -4.21 4.03
C GLU A 194 -23.37 -3.90 2.75
N GLY A 195 -22.78 -3.19 1.80
CA GLY A 195 -23.37 -2.92 0.48
C GLY A 195 -23.36 -4.12 -0.46
N GLY A 196 -22.64 -5.19 -0.10
CA GLY A 196 -22.35 -6.36 -0.92
C GLY A 196 -21.03 -6.26 -1.65
N LEU A 197 -20.29 -7.35 -1.72
CA LEU A 197 -19.00 -7.44 -2.40
C LEU A 197 -19.11 -8.22 -3.71
N ASP A 198 -18.53 -7.67 -4.76
CA ASP A 198 -18.33 -8.38 -6.02
C ASP A 198 -16.98 -9.12 -6.01
N ASP A 199 -16.91 -10.23 -6.76
CA ASP A 199 -15.69 -10.98 -6.91
C ASP A 199 -14.61 -10.17 -7.64
N LEU A 200 -13.36 -10.29 -7.18
CA LEU A 200 -12.25 -9.48 -7.63
C LEU A 200 -11.45 -10.15 -8.74
N SER A 201 -11.33 -9.51 -9.90
CA SER A 201 -10.41 -9.94 -10.96
C SER A 201 -8.95 -9.78 -10.50
N ILE A 202 -8.21 -10.88 -10.42
CA ILE A 202 -6.85 -10.96 -9.86
C ILE A 202 -5.76 -11.26 -10.87
N THR A 203 -6.07 -11.27 -12.16
CA THR A 203 -5.06 -11.39 -13.22
C THR A 203 -5.32 -10.40 -14.36
N ARG A 204 -4.29 -10.20 -15.19
CA ARG A 204 -4.32 -9.32 -16.37
C ARG A 204 -3.60 -10.01 -17.52
N THR A 205 -4.07 -9.74 -18.75
CA THR A 205 -3.45 -10.21 -20.00
C THR A 205 -2.93 -9.05 -20.87
N THR A 206 -3.09 -7.82 -20.42
CA THR A 206 -2.81 -6.60 -21.20
C THR A 206 -1.39 -6.07 -21.03
N PHE A 207 -0.60 -6.64 -20.13
CA PHE A 207 0.80 -6.28 -19.87
C PHE A 207 1.57 -7.49 -19.32
N ASP A 208 2.91 -7.46 -19.39
CA ASP A 208 3.79 -8.58 -19.06
C ASP A 208 4.63 -8.35 -17.80
N TRP A 209 4.69 -7.10 -17.30
CA TRP A 209 5.54 -6.73 -16.16
C TRP A 209 4.85 -7.00 -14.83
N GLY A 210 5.11 -8.18 -14.25
CA GLY A 210 4.55 -8.65 -12.99
C GLY A 210 4.79 -10.14 -12.78
N ILE A 211 4.25 -10.69 -11.71
CA ILE A 211 4.37 -12.11 -11.38
C ILE A 211 3.41 -12.91 -12.25
N THR A 212 3.95 -13.87 -13.00
CA THR A 212 3.16 -14.73 -13.89
C THR A 212 2.27 -15.68 -13.08
N TYR A 213 0.99 -15.83 -13.49
CA TYR A 213 0.09 -16.80 -12.87
C TYR A 213 0.56 -18.23 -13.17
N PRO A 214 0.70 -19.11 -12.16
CA PRO A 214 1.44 -20.38 -12.32
C PRO A 214 0.89 -21.34 -13.36
N ASP A 215 -0.43 -21.43 -13.50
CA ASP A 215 -1.10 -22.39 -14.37
C ASP A 215 -1.41 -21.83 -15.76
N ASP A 216 -1.24 -20.55 -15.96
CA ASP A 216 -1.55 -19.86 -17.20
C ASP A 216 -0.58 -18.70 -17.44
N PRO A 217 0.48 -18.94 -18.24
CA PRO A 217 1.56 -17.96 -18.45
C PRO A 217 1.14 -16.73 -19.26
N ASP A 218 -0.05 -16.72 -19.86
CA ASP A 218 -0.60 -15.57 -20.56
C ASP A 218 -1.21 -14.57 -19.59
N HIS A 219 -1.33 -14.93 -18.28
CA HIS A 219 -1.86 -14.10 -17.21
C HIS A 219 -0.76 -13.64 -16.26
N VAL A 220 -0.81 -12.36 -15.88
CA VAL A 220 0.03 -11.74 -14.86
C VAL A 220 -0.84 -11.41 -13.65
N LEU A 221 -0.35 -11.65 -12.44
CA LEU A 221 -1.08 -11.34 -11.20
C LEU A 221 -1.36 -9.84 -11.08
N TYR A 222 -2.55 -9.53 -10.59
CA TYR A 222 -2.96 -8.18 -10.26
C TYR A 222 -2.06 -7.59 -9.17
N VAL A 223 -1.61 -6.37 -9.41
CA VAL A 223 -0.60 -5.70 -8.58
C VAL A 223 -0.92 -5.69 -7.08
N TRP A 224 -2.19 -5.66 -6.68
CA TRP A 224 -2.55 -5.66 -5.27
C TRP A 224 -2.43 -7.04 -4.60
N VAL A 225 -2.59 -8.16 -5.33
CA VAL A 225 -2.27 -9.50 -4.79
C VAL A 225 -0.78 -9.60 -4.50
N ASP A 226 0.02 -9.11 -5.42
CA ASP A 226 1.46 -9.00 -5.31
C ASP A 226 1.86 -8.06 -4.16
N ALA A 227 1.52 -6.78 -4.28
CA ALA A 227 1.92 -5.73 -3.34
C ALA A 227 1.54 -6.03 -1.89
N LEU A 228 0.32 -6.50 -1.60
CA LEU A 228 -0.13 -6.76 -0.23
C LEU A 228 0.62 -7.92 0.43
N THR A 229 1.07 -8.90 -0.35
CA THR A 229 1.83 -10.06 0.15
C THR A 229 3.22 -9.67 0.69
N ASN A 230 3.72 -8.46 0.39
CA ASN A 230 5.01 -8.00 0.92
C ASN A 230 5.09 -8.05 2.46
N TYR A 231 3.96 -7.87 3.13
CA TYR A 231 3.88 -7.88 4.59
C TYR A 231 4.21 -9.24 5.22
N LEU A 232 3.98 -10.33 4.49
CA LEU A 232 4.38 -11.68 4.88
C LEU A 232 5.84 -11.95 4.53
N THR A 233 6.23 -11.57 3.30
CA THR A 233 7.61 -11.74 2.82
C THR A 233 8.60 -10.98 3.69
N GLY A 234 8.21 -9.76 4.10
CA GLY A 234 9.06 -8.87 4.90
C GLY A 234 9.58 -9.48 6.19
N ILE A 235 8.83 -10.38 6.79
CA ILE A 235 9.15 -11.10 8.03
C ILE A 235 9.47 -12.59 7.81
N GLY A 236 9.88 -12.95 6.58
CA GLY A 236 10.49 -14.25 6.30
C GLY A 236 9.52 -15.41 6.09
N ARG A 237 8.24 -15.18 5.77
CA ARG A 237 7.35 -16.28 5.40
C ARG A 237 8.00 -17.18 4.33
N LEU A 238 7.95 -18.50 4.50
CA LEU A 238 8.62 -19.57 3.75
C LEU A 238 10.15 -19.65 3.94
N HIS A 239 10.83 -18.60 4.37
CA HIS A 239 12.30 -18.54 4.43
C HIS A 239 12.86 -18.46 5.85
N ASP A 240 12.09 -17.90 6.80
CA ASP A 240 12.42 -17.79 8.23
C ASP A 240 11.16 -17.96 9.08
N GLU A 241 10.80 -19.23 9.36
CA GLU A 241 9.60 -19.58 10.13
C GLU A 241 9.64 -19.01 11.56
N GLU A 242 10.82 -18.97 12.20
CA GLU A 242 10.98 -18.41 13.55
C GLU A 242 10.66 -16.91 13.57
N MET A 243 11.17 -16.15 12.61
CA MET A 243 10.89 -14.72 12.46
C MET A 243 9.42 -14.47 12.11
N PHE A 244 8.85 -15.29 11.22
CA PHE A 244 7.44 -15.16 10.85
C PHE A 244 6.52 -15.41 12.04
N GLU A 245 6.70 -16.50 12.78
CA GLU A 245 5.91 -16.81 13.98
C GLU A 245 6.10 -15.79 15.11
N HIS A 246 7.27 -15.12 15.16
CA HIS A 246 7.57 -14.12 16.16
C HIS A 246 6.86 -12.78 15.93
N PHE A 247 6.70 -12.35 14.67
CA PHE A 247 6.17 -11.02 14.32
C PHE A 247 4.77 -11.04 13.70
N TRP A 248 4.29 -12.17 13.14
CA TRP A 248 2.94 -12.23 12.62
C TRP A 248 1.93 -12.66 13.70
N PRO A 249 0.72 -12.06 13.80
CA PRO A 249 0.15 -11.04 12.90
C PRO A 249 0.75 -9.64 13.09
N CYS A 250 0.69 -8.83 12.02
CA CYS A 250 1.17 -7.46 12.05
C CYS A 250 0.34 -6.60 13.01
N ASP A 251 1.01 -5.89 13.93
CA ASP A 251 0.32 -5.02 14.90
C ASP A 251 -0.28 -3.78 14.23
N LEU A 252 0.42 -3.20 13.24
CA LEU A 252 -0.04 -1.96 12.62
C LEU A 252 0.36 -1.83 11.15
N HIS A 253 -0.63 -1.91 10.26
CA HIS A 253 -0.50 -1.38 8.90
C HIS A 253 -0.87 0.10 8.88
N LEU A 254 0.12 0.98 8.73
CA LEU A 254 -0.08 2.42 8.63
C LEU A 254 -0.16 2.85 7.18
N VAL A 255 -1.34 3.26 6.70
CA VAL A 255 -1.60 3.49 5.28
C VAL A 255 -2.27 4.84 5.00
N GLY A 256 -2.18 5.35 3.77
CA GLY A 256 -3.01 6.46 3.32
C GLY A 256 -4.47 6.04 3.12
N LYS A 257 -5.40 6.95 3.35
CA LYS A 257 -6.85 6.67 3.21
C LYS A 257 -7.26 6.24 1.79
N ASP A 258 -6.48 6.58 0.78
CA ASP A 258 -6.72 6.23 -0.62
C ASP A 258 -6.54 4.74 -0.93
N ILE A 259 -5.81 4.04 -0.08
CA ILE A 259 -5.58 2.59 -0.19
C ILE A 259 -6.23 1.79 0.96
N LEU A 260 -7.19 2.42 1.64
CA LEU A 260 -7.89 1.79 2.77
C LEU A 260 -8.60 0.49 2.36
N ARG A 261 -9.35 0.48 1.25
CA ARG A 261 -10.10 -0.71 0.80
C ARG A 261 -9.18 -1.90 0.52
N PHE A 262 -8.00 -1.66 -0.06
CA PHE A 262 -7.04 -2.71 -0.33
C PHE A 262 -6.53 -3.37 0.96
N HIS A 263 -6.27 -2.58 2.01
CA HIS A 263 -5.71 -3.06 3.27
C HIS A 263 -6.74 -3.56 4.28
N ALA A 264 -7.95 -3.03 4.23
CA ALA A 264 -9.00 -3.37 5.21
C ALA A 264 -10.13 -4.25 4.65
N VAL A 265 -10.16 -4.52 3.33
CA VAL A 265 -11.13 -5.42 2.71
C VAL A 265 -10.40 -6.54 1.96
N TYR A 266 -9.62 -6.20 0.91
CA TYR A 266 -9.00 -7.23 0.05
C TYR A 266 -7.94 -8.03 0.80
N TRP A 267 -7.03 -7.36 1.50
CA TRP A 267 -5.95 -8.01 2.22
C TRP A 267 -6.44 -9.01 3.29
N PRO A 268 -7.33 -8.66 4.22
CA PRO A 268 -7.86 -9.63 5.16
C PRO A 268 -8.61 -10.79 4.48
N ALA A 269 -9.36 -10.54 3.41
CA ALA A 269 -10.04 -11.59 2.66
C ALA A 269 -9.06 -12.57 1.99
N PHE A 270 -7.95 -12.08 1.41
CA PHE A 270 -6.88 -12.96 0.88
C PHE A 270 -6.27 -13.81 1.98
N LEU A 271 -6.03 -13.22 3.14
CA LEU A 271 -5.47 -13.94 4.29
C LEU A 271 -6.43 -15.01 4.83
N PHE A 272 -7.71 -14.69 4.98
CA PHE A 272 -8.73 -15.68 5.37
C PHE A 272 -8.77 -16.86 4.39
N SER A 273 -8.78 -16.57 3.09
CA SER A 273 -8.74 -17.61 2.05
C SER A 273 -7.48 -18.46 2.10
N ALA A 274 -6.35 -17.87 2.43
CA ALA A 274 -5.07 -18.55 2.55
C ALA A 274 -4.84 -19.26 3.89
N ASP A 275 -5.82 -19.25 4.81
CA ASP A 275 -5.70 -19.76 6.20
C ASP A 275 -4.53 -19.09 6.95
N ILE A 276 -4.48 -17.75 6.87
CA ILE A 276 -3.51 -16.89 7.55
C ILE A 276 -4.30 -15.87 8.38
N GLU A 277 -3.85 -15.60 9.58
CA GLU A 277 -4.46 -14.62 10.49
C GLU A 277 -4.38 -13.20 9.91
N PRO A 278 -5.44 -12.37 9.99
CA PRO A 278 -5.39 -10.98 9.52
C PRO A 278 -4.54 -10.11 10.45
N PRO A 279 -4.12 -8.90 10.01
CA PRO A 279 -3.39 -7.97 10.89
C PRO A 279 -4.26 -7.53 12.07
N GLU A 280 -3.62 -7.13 13.18
CA GLU A 280 -4.31 -6.59 14.37
C GLU A 280 -4.99 -5.26 14.05
N GLN A 281 -4.30 -4.37 13.32
CA GLN A 281 -4.83 -3.05 13.00
C GLN A 281 -4.41 -2.52 11.64
N VAL A 282 -5.36 -1.90 10.95
CA VAL A 282 -5.13 -1.01 9.80
C VAL A 282 -5.48 0.42 10.20
N PHE A 283 -4.50 1.31 10.23
CA PHE A 283 -4.71 2.74 10.48
C PHE A 283 -4.58 3.54 9.20
N ALA A 284 -5.67 4.19 8.77
CA ALA A 284 -5.67 5.01 7.56
C ALA A 284 -5.57 6.51 7.90
N HIS A 285 -4.43 7.10 7.60
CA HIS A 285 -4.23 8.55 7.78
C HIS A 285 -4.73 9.37 6.58
N GLY A 286 -4.94 10.67 6.82
CA GLY A 286 -5.33 11.64 5.80
C GLY A 286 -4.16 12.07 4.90
N TRP A 287 -4.47 12.93 3.93
CA TRP A 287 -3.49 13.45 2.96
C TRP A 287 -2.90 14.78 3.40
N TRP A 288 -1.65 15.01 2.98
CA TRP A 288 -1.10 16.34 2.86
C TRP A 288 -1.53 16.93 1.51
N LEU A 289 -2.30 18.00 1.60
CA LEU A 289 -2.78 18.79 0.46
C LEU A 289 -1.87 20.00 0.25
N VAL A 290 -1.82 20.52 -0.97
CA VAL A 290 -1.19 21.80 -1.27
C VAL A 290 -2.26 22.71 -1.88
N GLU A 291 -2.49 23.85 -1.24
CA GLU A 291 -3.56 24.78 -1.61
C GLU A 291 -4.98 24.13 -1.65
N GLY A 292 -5.21 23.13 -0.79
CA GLY A 292 -6.47 22.41 -0.70
C GLY A 292 -6.65 21.30 -1.74
N GLU A 293 -5.65 21.03 -2.56
CA GLU A 293 -5.67 20.00 -3.61
C GLU A 293 -4.67 18.87 -3.33
N LYS A 294 -5.00 17.66 -3.79
CA LYS A 294 -4.05 16.52 -3.80
C LYS A 294 -2.83 16.89 -4.64
N MET A 295 -1.64 16.55 -4.15
CA MET A 295 -0.40 16.77 -4.89
C MET A 295 -0.37 15.97 -6.20
N SER A 296 0.08 16.63 -7.26
CA SER A 296 0.26 16.03 -8.57
C SER A 296 1.40 16.72 -9.33
N LYS A 297 2.27 15.93 -9.96
CA LYS A 297 3.33 16.48 -10.83
C LYS A 297 2.74 17.30 -11.99
N SER A 298 1.63 16.84 -12.58
CA SER A 298 0.96 17.54 -13.69
C SER A 298 0.39 18.89 -13.29
N LYS A 299 0.02 19.09 -12.00
CA LYS A 299 -0.48 20.36 -11.46
C LYS A 299 0.64 21.30 -10.99
N GLY A 300 1.89 20.81 -10.89
CA GLY A 300 3.01 21.60 -10.43
C GLY A 300 2.98 21.94 -8.92
N ASN A 301 2.10 21.28 -8.14
CA ASN A 301 1.98 21.46 -6.69
C ASN A 301 2.73 20.37 -5.90
N TRP A 302 3.73 19.75 -6.53
CA TRP A 302 4.56 18.72 -5.94
C TRP A 302 5.53 19.31 -4.91
N VAL A 303 5.66 18.65 -3.77
CA VAL A 303 6.58 19.05 -2.70
C VAL A 303 7.58 17.91 -2.47
N ASP A 304 8.84 18.20 -2.78
CA ASP A 304 9.96 17.27 -2.58
C ASP A 304 10.41 17.29 -1.11
N ALA A 305 10.41 16.12 -0.48
CA ALA A 305 10.81 15.99 0.92
C ALA A 305 12.31 16.20 1.13
N GLY A 306 13.13 15.77 0.15
CA GLY A 306 14.58 15.96 0.19
C GLY A 306 14.98 17.43 0.14
N GLU A 307 14.32 18.22 -0.72
CA GLU A 307 14.54 19.67 -0.76
C GLU A 307 14.16 20.37 0.57
N LEU A 308 13.09 19.88 1.23
CA LEU A 308 12.70 20.41 2.54
C LEU A 308 13.73 20.09 3.64
N ILE A 309 14.29 18.88 3.63
CA ILE A 309 15.37 18.49 4.56
C ILE A 309 16.60 19.37 4.34
N ASP A 310 17.00 19.61 3.09
CA ASP A 310 18.15 20.49 2.78
C ASP A 310 17.94 21.94 3.21
N GLN A 311 16.70 22.42 3.17
CA GLN A 311 16.37 23.80 3.50
C GLN A 311 16.11 24.05 4.98
N TYR A 312 15.53 23.08 5.71
CA TYR A 312 15.00 23.31 7.06
C TYR A 312 15.54 22.36 8.12
N ASP A 313 16.32 21.35 7.75
CA ASP A 313 16.75 20.25 8.61
C ASP A 313 15.67 19.16 8.83
N LEU A 314 16.11 17.93 9.10
CA LEU A 314 15.24 16.76 9.29
C LEU A 314 14.37 16.88 10.55
N ASP A 315 14.94 17.35 11.67
CA ASP A 315 14.21 17.49 12.93
C ASP A 315 13.03 18.46 12.81
N VAL A 316 13.24 19.57 12.07
CA VAL A 316 12.20 20.56 11.81
C VAL A 316 11.07 19.98 10.97
N LEU A 317 11.41 19.24 9.90
CA LEU A 317 10.44 18.61 9.04
C LEU A 317 9.65 17.53 9.79
N SER A 318 10.33 16.64 10.52
CA SER A 318 9.73 15.57 11.29
C SER A 318 8.80 16.11 12.38
N TYR A 319 9.25 17.11 13.14
CA TYR A 319 8.42 17.76 14.14
C TYR A 319 7.17 18.41 13.53
N PHE A 320 7.34 19.15 12.42
CA PHE A 320 6.21 19.74 11.69
C PHE A 320 5.18 18.70 11.27
N MET A 321 5.61 17.61 10.65
CA MET A 321 4.73 16.55 10.19
C MET A 321 3.97 15.86 11.31
N LEU A 322 4.62 15.59 12.43
CA LEU A 322 4.01 14.93 13.59
C LEU A 322 3.11 15.85 14.42
N ARG A 323 3.30 17.17 14.31
CA ARG A 323 2.66 18.16 15.21
C ARG A 323 1.56 19.01 14.56
N GLU A 324 1.69 19.27 13.25
CA GLU A 324 0.84 20.25 12.57
C GLU A 324 -0.63 19.82 12.45
N LEU A 325 -0.87 18.52 12.28
CA LEU A 325 -2.19 17.97 12.06
C LEU A 325 -2.61 17.02 13.19
N PRO A 326 -3.91 16.99 13.55
CA PRO A 326 -4.45 15.86 14.28
C PRO A 326 -4.26 14.58 13.44
N PHE A 327 -3.63 13.57 14.05
CA PHE A 327 -3.33 12.31 13.35
C PHE A 327 -4.60 11.67 12.79
N GLY A 328 -4.55 11.24 11.52
CA GLY A 328 -5.67 10.67 10.78
C GLY A 328 -6.44 11.66 9.90
N ASN A 329 -6.27 12.97 10.09
CA ASN A 329 -6.96 13.99 9.30
C ASN A 329 -6.15 14.47 8.10
N ASP A 330 -6.86 15.01 7.10
CA ASP A 330 -6.22 15.75 6.02
C ASP A 330 -5.65 17.09 6.52
N GLY A 331 -4.58 17.54 5.90
CA GLY A 331 -4.00 18.83 6.18
C GLY A 331 -3.38 19.52 5.00
N ASN A 332 -3.26 20.83 5.13
CA ASN A 332 -2.73 21.69 4.09
C ASN A 332 -1.26 22.02 4.39
N PHE A 333 -0.36 21.62 3.51
CA PHE A 333 1.05 21.98 3.62
C PHE A 333 1.24 23.44 3.18
N ALA A 334 1.92 24.21 4.02
CA ALA A 334 2.38 25.55 3.70
C ALA A 334 3.76 25.78 4.32
N LYS A 335 4.72 26.22 3.49
CA LYS A 335 6.10 26.50 3.96
C LYS A 335 6.15 27.53 5.07
N GLU A 336 5.26 28.52 5.03
CA GLU A 336 5.13 29.56 6.06
C GLU A 336 4.82 28.99 7.43
N ARG A 337 3.93 27.97 7.49
CA ARG A 337 3.58 27.30 8.75
C ARG A 337 4.74 26.47 9.29
N LEU A 338 5.53 25.82 8.43
CA LEU A 338 6.73 25.12 8.84
C LEU A 338 7.74 26.09 9.47
N VAL A 339 7.96 27.24 8.84
CA VAL A 339 8.84 28.30 9.37
C VAL A 339 8.30 28.89 10.67
N GLU A 340 7.00 29.12 10.78
CA GLU A 340 6.36 29.61 12.00
C GLU A 340 6.56 28.64 13.16
N ARG A 341 6.33 27.33 12.94
CA ARG A 341 6.59 26.29 13.94
C ARG A 341 8.04 26.27 14.40
N ASN A 342 8.97 26.23 13.47
CA ASN A 342 10.40 26.23 13.79
C ASN A 342 10.87 27.43 14.59
N ASN A 343 10.22 28.60 14.43
CA ASN A 343 10.59 29.83 15.15
C ASN A 343 9.87 29.99 16.50
N SER A 344 8.79 29.28 16.76
CA SER A 344 7.92 29.48 17.93
C SER A 344 8.00 28.34 18.95
N GLU A 345 8.44 27.18 18.55
CA GLU A 345 8.53 25.96 19.39
C GLU A 345 9.93 25.34 19.38
#